data_7a6e3c2f614fb58ac623703d738b6ce6
#
_entry.id   7a6e3c2f614fb58ac623703d738b6ce6
#
_cell.length_a   1.000
_cell.length_b   1.000
_cell.length_c   1.000
_cell.angle_alpha   90.00
_cell.angle_beta   90.00
_cell.angle_gamma   90.00
#
_symmetry.space_group_name_H-M   'P 1'
#
loop_
_entity.id
_entity.type
_entity.pdbx_description
1 polymer ?
#
loop_
_entity_poly.entity_id
_entity_poly.type
_entity_poly.pdbx_seq_one_letter_code
_entity_poly.pdbx_strand_id
1 'polypeptide(L)'
;IVAAQVADPQSDRNAALSEARYLKSIFKVDEAIERLSAFVTPDRFDEEILSELADCHFQNGDYESAAGTYFLLTSKFPRNILYKVKQMQTFYRMKAFAQSAEAGKAVLQLDTIPAIAALVGDSFNQADMLDSALTYYRLTLSLKPLNESVVSKAARILLSRRDYDGAIRLTDEYLALDPDNFTIAPIKGLAHYSKNEYAPAIDVFERQEKLGNDSYPVHYYLGQCYWHTEVMYRAQEELLAAWQIDSSDVNLAYSIAAVYADSNRSFEKEVKPWLDKAMNMLQPDPLIMFRLYQQYGLGEAKLFHWDEAIAHYQKAYGYNPKFISALTNIAYCYEQKKDYKSALEWYEKYLKVAKPGSRGYNFATQSVKYLKGELFMEEK
;
A
#
# COMPACT_ATOMS: atom_id res chain seq x y z
N ILE A 1 25.63 50.60 -52.06
CA ILE A 1 25.99 49.20 -51.86
C ILE A 1 26.14 49.05 -50.35
N VAL A 2 25.07 48.62 -49.67
CA VAL A 2 25.14 48.25 -48.27
C VAL A 2 25.77 46.85 -48.24
N ALA A 3 27.00 46.75 -47.77
CA ALA A 3 27.62 45.49 -47.49
C ALA A 3 26.77 44.79 -46.45
N ALA A 4 26.11 43.68 -46.77
CA ALA A 4 25.51 42.80 -45.81
C ALA A 4 26.64 42.37 -44.86
N GLN A 5 26.63 42.80 -43.60
CA GLN A 5 27.50 42.23 -42.60
C GLN A 5 27.17 40.74 -42.53
N VAL A 6 28.10 39.91 -42.99
CA VAL A 6 28.05 38.47 -42.75
C VAL A 6 28.09 38.30 -41.23
N ALA A 7 26.97 37.98 -40.63
CA ALA A 7 26.91 37.73 -39.18
C ALA A 7 27.95 36.68 -38.82
N ASP A 8 28.76 36.95 -37.81
CA ASP A 8 29.74 36.00 -37.31
C ASP A 8 28.97 34.76 -36.79
N PRO A 9 29.19 33.57 -37.39
CA PRO A 9 28.47 32.36 -36.98
C PRO A 9 28.56 32.04 -35.46
N GLN A 10 29.65 32.48 -34.81
CA GLN A 10 29.84 32.32 -33.36
C GLN A 10 28.98 33.33 -32.57
N SER A 11 28.82 34.56 -33.11
CA SER A 11 27.93 35.56 -32.50
C SER A 11 26.48 35.10 -32.54
N ASP A 12 26.01 34.56 -33.65
CA ASP A 12 24.66 34.04 -33.83
C ASP A 12 24.39 32.82 -32.93
N ARG A 13 25.35 31.92 -32.75
CA ARG A 13 25.29 30.78 -31.84
C ARG A 13 25.12 31.24 -30.39
N ASN A 14 25.93 32.20 -29.94
CA ASN A 14 25.86 32.70 -28.54
C ASN A 14 24.58 33.46 -28.29
N ALA A 15 24.09 34.21 -29.29
CA ALA A 15 22.78 34.85 -29.23
C ALA A 15 21.65 33.83 -29.11
N ALA A 16 21.68 32.75 -29.89
CA ALA A 16 20.68 31.67 -29.80
C ALA A 16 20.65 30.98 -28.43
N LEU A 17 21.81 30.69 -27.84
CA LEU A 17 21.88 30.13 -26.49
C LEU A 17 21.28 31.07 -25.42
N SER A 18 21.63 32.37 -25.51
CA SER A 18 21.10 33.35 -24.55
C SER A 18 19.61 33.53 -24.71
N GLU A 19 19.11 33.58 -25.92
CA GLU A 19 17.70 33.69 -26.26
C GLU A 19 16.92 32.41 -25.79
N ALA A 20 17.44 31.24 -26.08
CA ALA A 20 16.82 29.99 -25.66
C ALA A 20 16.73 29.88 -24.13
N ARG A 21 17.77 30.25 -23.38
CA ARG A 21 17.77 30.31 -21.93
C ARG A 21 16.72 31.30 -21.39
N TYR A 22 16.59 32.46 -22.02
CA TYR A 22 15.56 33.42 -21.69
C TYR A 22 14.15 32.85 -21.94
N LEU A 23 13.92 32.32 -23.17
CA LEU A 23 12.63 31.71 -23.53
C LEU A 23 12.24 30.58 -22.57
N LYS A 24 13.19 29.71 -22.22
CA LYS A 24 13.00 28.66 -21.22
C LYS A 24 12.59 29.22 -19.86
N SER A 25 13.20 30.32 -19.42
CA SER A 25 12.90 30.97 -18.14
C SER A 25 11.48 31.56 -18.06
N ILE A 26 10.89 31.91 -19.18
CA ILE A 26 9.51 32.42 -19.30
C ILE A 26 8.53 31.35 -19.82
N PHE A 27 8.89 30.07 -19.73
CA PHE A 27 8.10 28.90 -20.14
C PHE A 27 7.70 28.85 -21.62
N LYS A 28 8.41 29.54 -22.50
CA LYS A 28 8.27 29.47 -23.98
C LYS A 28 9.23 28.42 -24.54
N VAL A 29 9.07 27.16 -24.06
CA VAL A 29 10.06 26.11 -24.33
C VAL A 29 10.08 25.69 -25.80
N ASP A 30 8.92 25.67 -26.45
CA ASP A 30 8.84 25.34 -27.90
C ASP A 30 9.62 26.31 -28.75
N GLU A 31 9.52 27.63 -28.49
CA GLU A 31 10.30 28.65 -29.19
C GLU A 31 11.82 28.47 -28.95
N ALA A 32 12.20 28.04 -27.71
CA ALA A 32 13.59 27.75 -27.38
C ALA A 32 14.11 26.52 -28.15
N ILE A 33 13.32 25.47 -28.30
CA ILE A 33 13.66 24.26 -29.07
C ILE A 33 13.85 24.61 -30.53
N GLU A 34 12.93 25.37 -31.14
CA GLU A 34 13.02 25.80 -32.51
C GLU A 34 14.31 26.61 -32.75
N ARG A 35 14.61 27.55 -31.86
CA ARG A 35 15.79 28.41 -31.94
C ARG A 35 17.11 27.63 -31.87
N LEU A 36 17.21 26.63 -30.98
CA LEU A 36 18.41 25.80 -30.83
C LEU A 36 18.54 24.75 -31.94
N SER A 37 17.42 24.18 -32.40
CA SER A 37 17.41 23.15 -33.43
C SER A 37 18.02 23.63 -34.79
N ALA A 38 17.92 24.93 -35.07
CA ALA A 38 18.53 25.54 -36.23
C ALA A 38 20.08 25.42 -36.24
N PHE A 39 20.71 25.17 -35.11
CA PHE A 39 22.17 25.01 -34.96
C PHE A 39 22.61 23.54 -34.90
N VAL A 40 21.67 22.59 -34.88
CA VAL A 40 21.98 21.16 -34.86
C VAL A 40 22.07 20.64 -36.30
N THR A 41 23.27 20.24 -36.70
CA THR A 41 23.51 19.62 -38.01
C THR A 41 24.28 18.31 -37.82
N PRO A 42 24.13 17.33 -38.75
CA PRO A 42 24.79 16.02 -38.59
C PRO A 42 26.34 16.13 -38.52
N ASP A 43 26.90 17.14 -39.17
CA ASP A 43 28.35 17.32 -39.30
C ASP A 43 28.96 18.16 -38.17
N ARG A 44 28.14 18.74 -37.29
CA ARG A 44 28.60 19.64 -36.23
C ARG A 44 28.08 19.19 -34.86
N PHE A 45 29.00 18.72 -34.06
CA PHE A 45 28.71 18.45 -32.63
C PHE A 45 29.00 19.72 -31.82
N ASP A 46 27.95 20.29 -31.22
CA ASP A 46 28.03 21.43 -30.31
C ASP A 46 27.48 21.04 -28.97
N GLU A 47 28.38 20.82 -27.99
CA GLU A 47 28.03 20.32 -26.65
C GLU A 47 27.01 21.22 -25.95
N GLU A 48 27.23 22.53 -25.98
CA GLU A 48 26.41 23.48 -25.22
C GLU A 48 25.00 23.63 -25.82
N ILE A 49 24.90 23.68 -27.16
CA ILE A 49 23.63 23.67 -27.90
C ILE A 49 22.85 22.38 -27.59
N LEU A 50 23.52 21.22 -27.71
CA LEU A 50 22.87 19.93 -27.46
C LEU A 50 22.43 19.77 -25.98
N SER A 51 23.24 20.24 -25.04
CA SER A 51 22.91 20.19 -23.62
C SER A 51 21.68 21.06 -23.31
N GLU A 52 21.63 22.29 -23.84
CA GLU A 52 20.50 23.19 -23.62
C GLU A 52 19.25 22.70 -24.35
N LEU A 53 19.39 22.13 -25.57
CA LEU A 53 18.29 21.53 -26.31
C LEU A 53 17.70 20.31 -25.58
N ALA A 54 18.53 19.43 -25.02
CA ALA A 54 18.09 18.30 -24.23
C ALA A 54 17.32 18.73 -22.96
N ASP A 55 17.81 19.79 -22.30
CA ASP A 55 17.10 20.38 -21.16
C ASP A 55 15.74 21.00 -21.56
N CYS A 56 15.65 21.62 -22.73
CA CYS A 56 14.38 22.14 -23.27
C CYS A 56 13.41 21.01 -23.59
N HIS A 57 13.84 19.96 -24.30
CA HIS A 57 13.01 18.78 -24.54
C HIS A 57 12.52 18.14 -23.24
N PHE A 58 13.40 17.99 -22.24
CA PHE A 58 13.03 17.47 -20.93
C PHE A 58 11.95 18.32 -20.24
N GLN A 59 12.10 19.65 -20.25
CA GLN A 59 11.15 20.58 -19.66
C GLN A 59 9.80 20.59 -20.40
N ASN A 60 9.85 20.41 -21.72
CA ASN A 60 8.65 20.31 -22.58
C ASN A 60 7.90 18.98 -22.45
N GLY A 61 8.48 18.01 -21.74
CA GLY A 61 7.91 16.67 -21.61
C GLY A 61 8.21 15.72 -22.79
N ASP A 62 8.99 16.17 -23.76
CA ASP A 62 9.50 15.34 -24.85
C ASP A 62 10.72 14.55 -24.38
N TYR A 63 10.44 13.55 -23.54
CA TYR A 63 11.50 12.75 -22.92
C TYR A 63 12.24 11.85 -23.90
N GLU A 64 11.64 11.49 -25.04
CA GLU A 64 12.29 10.68 -26.07
C GLU A 64 13.42 11.46 -26.74
N SER A 65 13.14 12.68 -27.19
CA SER A 65 14.16 13.57 -27.80
C SER A 65 15.24 13.95 -26.79
N ALA A 66 14.84 14.21 -25.51
CA ALA A 66 15.79 14.47 -24.45
C ALA A 66 16.72 13.28 -24.22
N ALA A 67 16.17 12.05 -24.14
CA ALA A 67 16.96 10.82 -23.92
C ALA A 67 17.96 10.57 -25.07
N GLY A 68 17.53 10.74 -26.32
CA GLY A 68 18.40 10.63 -27.50
C GLY A 68 19.55 11.62 -27.45
N THR A 69 19.28 12.87 -27.10
CA THR A 69 20.30 13.92 -27.00
C THR A 69 21.27 13.69 -25.84
N TYR A 70 20.76 13.31 -24.65
CA TYR A 70 21.64 12.93 -23.54
C TYR A 70 22.44 11.68 -23.82
N PHE A 71 21.93 10.72 -24.59
CA PHE A 71 22.72 9.57 -25.06
C PHE A 71 23.93 9.98 -25.90
N LEU A 72 23.76 10.91 -26.80
CA LEU A 72 24.89 11.49 -27.59
C LEU A 72 25.90 12.16 -26.67
N LEU A 73 25.44 12.99 -25.74
CA LEU A 73 26.31 13.69 -24.77
C LEU A 73 27.07 12.72 -23.89
N THR A 74 26.41 11.71 -23.32
CA THR A 74 27.08 10.71 -22.48
C THR A 74 28.04 9.82 -23.23
N SER A 75 27.79 9.56 -24.51
CA SER A 75 28.69 8.81 -25.37
C SER A 75 29.97 9.58 -25.67
N LYS A 76 29.89 10.90 -25.85
CA LYS A 76 31.07 11.78 -26.09
C LYS A 76 31.80 12.12 -24.80
N PHE A 77 31.06 12.27 -23.69
CA PHE A 77 31.59 12.66 -22.37
C PHE A 77 31.26 11.61 -21.32
N PRO A 78 31.84 10.39 -21.39
CA PRO A 78 31.44 9.26 -20.54
C PRO A 78 31.74 9.44 -19.05
N ARG A 79 32.54 10.45 -18.69
CA ARG A 79 32.84 10.81 -17.29
C ARG A 79 32.06 12.04 -16.80
N ASN A 80 31.23 12.66 -17.64
CA ASN A 80 30.43 13.79 -17.22
C ASN A 80 29.23 13.30 -16.39
N ILE A 81 29.32 13.48 -15.08
CA ILE A 81 28.29 13.07 -14.12
C ILE A 81 26.96 13.78 -14.41
N LEU A 82 27.00 15.08 -14.75
CA LEU A 82 25.77 15.85 -15.00
C LEU A 82 24.93 15.24 -16.13
N TYR A 83 25.55 14.91 -17.26
CA TYR A 83 24.81 14.32 -18.40
C TYR A 83 24.25 12.94 -18.05
N LYS A 84 25.00 12.11 -17.32
CA LYS A 84 24.50 10.81 -16.84
C LYS A 84 23.32 10.96 -15.89
N VAL A 85 23.36 11.92 -14.96
CA VAL A 85 22.26 12.22 -14.03
C VAL A 85 21.03 12.67 -14.80
N LYS A 86 21.20 13.58 -15.79
CA LYS A 86 20.11 14.03 -16.65
C LYS A 86 19.51 12.89 -17.47
N GLN A 87 20.34 12.02 -18.02
CA GLN A 87 19.88 10.82 -18.74
C GLN A 87 19.08 9.89 -17.82
N MET A 88 19.59 9.63 -16.61
CA MET A 88 18.88 8.84 -15.59
C MET A 88 17.51 9.44 -15.26
N GLN A 89 17.44 10.75 -15.00
CA GLN A 89 16.20 11.45 -14.70
C GLN A 89 15.20 11.39 -15.87
N THR A 90 15.72 11.49 -17.10
CA THR A 90 14.90 11.38 -18.31
C THR A 90 14.27 9.99 -18.42
N PHE A 91 15.04 8.93 -18.27
CA PHE A 91 14.52 7.56 -18.23
C PHE A 91 13.48 7.35 -17.11
N TYR A 92 13.71 7.95 -15.95
CA TYR A 92 12.74 7.87 -14.84
C TYR A 92 11.39 8.53 -15.22
N ARG A 93 11.43 9.70 -15.88
CA ARG A 93 10.24 10.40 -16.38
C ARG A 93 9.51 9.63 -17.46
N MET A 94 10.23 8.93 -18.34
CA MET A 94 9.68 8.00 -19.32
C MET A 94 9.08 6.74 -18.72
N LYS A 95 9.18 6.54 -17.41
CA LYS A 95 8.88 5.27 -16.72
C LYS A 95 9.73 4.09 -17.20
N ALA A 96 10.83 4.35 -17.86
CA ALA A 96 11.85 3.38 -18.29
C ALA A 96 12.77 3.05 -17.08
N PHE A 97 12.19 2.49 -16.04
CA PHE A 97 12.81 2.40 -14.71
C PHE A 97 14.08 1.53 -14.71
N ALA A 98 14.12 0.45 -15.49
CA ALA A 98 15.32 -0.37 -15.60
C ALA A 98 16.49 0.42 -16.22
N GLN A 99 16.24 1.18 -17.30
CA GLN A 99 17.25 2.04 -17.91
C GLN A 99 17.68 3.18 -16.99
N SER A 100 16.74 3.76 -16.24
CA SER A 100 17.04 4.76 -15.22
C SER A 100 17.99 4.20 -14.16
N ALA A 101 17.72 2.99 -13.65
CA ALA A 101 18.57 2.34 -12.66
C ALA A 101 19.99 2.09 -13.22
N GLU A 102 20.13 1.58 -14.44
CA GLU A 102 21.44 1.34 -15.07
C GLU A 102 22.21 2.63 -15.30
N ALA A 103 21.55 3.70 -15.77
CA ALA A 103 22.17 5.01 -15.90
C ALA A 103 22.66 5.55 -14.56
N GLY A 104 21.87 5.39 -13.50
CA GLY A 104 22.25 5.80 -12.14
C GLY A 104 23.42 4.98 -11.57
N LYS A 105 23.45 3.67 -11.83
CA LYS A 105 24.62 2.83 -11.48
C LYS A 105 25.90 3.32 -12.14
N ALA A 106 25.81 3.75 -13.40
CA ALA A 106 26.95 4.33 -14.10
C ALA A 106 27.42 5.67 -13.50
N VAL A 107 26.52 6.44 -12.88
CA VAL A 107 26.92 7.62 -12.06
C VAL A 107 27.65 7.17 -10.81
N LEU A 108 27.10 6.20 -10.07
CA LEU A 108 27.67 5.72 -8.81
C LEU A 108 29.05 5.06 -8.96
N GLN A 109 29.41 4.59 -10.16
CA GLN A 109 30.77 4.14 -10.49
C GLN A 109 31.77 5.30 -10.57
N LEU A 110 31.31 6.51 -10.83
CA LEU A 110 32.16 7.71 -10.93
C LEU A 110 32.23 8.46 -9.60
N ASP A 111 31.09 8.55 -8.90
CA ASP A 111 30.97 9.24 -7.62
C ASP A 111 29.83 8.67 -6.81
N THR A 112 30.06 8.42 -5.52
CA THR A 112 29.08 7.82 -4.60
C THR A 112 28.20 8.92 -3.99
N ILE A 113 27.14 9.27 -4.70
CA ILE A 113 26.20 10.34 -4.32
C ILE A 113 24.95 9.74 -3.67
N PRO A 114 24.63 10.06 -2.37
CA PRO A 114 23.47 9.49 -1.68
C PRO A 114 22.15 9.70 -2.40
N ALA A 115 21.92 10.88 -2.98
CA ALA A 115 20.70 11.19 -3.72
C ALA A 115 20.53 10.32 -4.99
N ILE A 116 21.63 10.01 -5.65
CA ILE A 116 21.62 9.12 -6.82
C ILE A 116 21.38 7.67 -6.38
N ALA A 117 22.02 7.21 -5.31
CA ALA A 117 21.76 5.88 -4.76
C ALA A 117 20.27 5.71 -4.39
N ALA A 118 19.68 6.73 -3.74
CA ALA A 118 18.25 6.73 -3.45
C ALA A 118 17.38 6.63 -4.72
N LEU A 119 17.71 7.40 -5.75
CA LEU A 119 16.97 7.40 -7.02
C LEU A 119 17.14 6.08 -7.81
N VAL A 120 18.32 5.45 -7.73
CA VAL A 120 18.54 4.08 -8.26
C VAL A 120 17.66 3.08 -7.52
N GLY A 121 17.59 3.18 -6.18
CA GLY A 121 16.68 2.38 -5.37
C GLY A 121 15.21 2.59 -5.77
N ASP A 122 14.80 3.84 -5.94
CA ASP A 122 13.45 4.18 -6.41
C ASP A 122 13.16 3.61 -7.80
N SER A 123 14.11 3.67 -8.72
CA SER A 123 13.98 3.10 -10.06
C SER A 123 13.79 1.58 -10.02
N PHE A 124 14.58 0.87 -9.22
CA PHE A 124 14.41 -0.57 -9.03
C PHE A 124 13.09 -0.92 -8.34
N ASN A 125 12.65 -0.13 -7.36
CA ASN A 125 11.36 -0.31 -6.70
C ASN A 125 10.19 -0.16 -7.68
N GLN A 126 10.23 0.85 -8.54
CA GLN A 126 9.22 1.06 -9.59
C GLN A 126 9.26 -0.03 -10.69
N ALA A 127 10.40 -0.68 -10.88
CA ALA A 127 10.56 -1.84 -11.78
C ALA A 127 10.20 -3.18 -11.11
N ASP A 128 9.67 -3.17 -9.88
CA ASP A 128 9.38 -4.35 -9.04
C ASP A 128 10.61 -5.24 -8.75
N MET A 129 11.80 -4.65 -8.83
CA MET A 129 13.07 -5.32 -8.51
C MET A 129 13.47 -5.06 -7.06
N LEU A 130 12.67 -5.58 -6.12
CA LEU A 130 12.70 -5.19 -4.71
C LEU A 130 14.04 -5.48 -4.00
N ASP A 131 14.75 -6.56 -4.36
CA ASP A 131 16.08 -6.86 -3.78
C ASP A 131 17.13 -5.83 -4.17
N SER A 132 17.11 -5.44 -5.44
CA SER A 132 17.97 -4.37 -5.94
C SER A 132 17.64 -3.04 -5.28
N ALA A 133 16.34 -2.72 -5.16
CA ALA A 133 15.88 -1.52 -4.47
C ALA A 133 16.41 -1.46 -3.03
N LEU A 134 16.26 -2.53 -2.25
CA LEU A 134 16.77 -2.61 -0.87
C LEU A 134 18.29 -2.46 -0.81
N THR A 135 19.03 -3.00 -1.78
CA THR A 135 20.50 -2.85 -1.86
C THR A 135 20.89 -1.38 -1.97
N TYR A 136 20.24 -0.62 -2.87
CA TYR A 136 20.57 0.79 -3.06
C TYR A 136 20.02 1.70 -1.97
N TYR A 137 18.89 1.34 -1.35
CA TYR A 137 18.42 2.02 -0.13
C TYR A 137 19.39 1.82 1.02
N ARG A 138 19.94 0.62 1.24
CA ARG A 138 21.00 0.38 2.24
C ARG A 138 22.27 1.20 1.94
N LEU A 139 22.69 1.28 0.68
CA LEU A 139 23.79 2.14 0.28
C LEU A 139 23.48 3.61 0.61
N THR A 140 22.27 4.08 0.33
CA THR A 140 21.87 5.45 0.69
C THR A 140 21.97 5.69 2.19
N LEU A 141 21.46 4.77 3.00
CA LEU A 141 21.43 4.88 4.45
C LEU A 141 22.81 4.77 5.09
N SER A 142 23.74 4.00 4.50
CA SER A 142 25.12 3.98 4.95
C SER A 142 25.85 5.31 4.77
N LEU A 143 25.42 6.12 3.78
CA LEU A 143 25.97 7.44 3.48
C LEU A 143 25.21 8.57 4.20
N LYS A 144 23.91 8.40 4.38
CA LYS A 144 23.00 9.36 5.00
C LYS A 144 21.96 8.62 5.87
N PRO A 145 22.29 8.28 7.12
CA PRO A 145 21.42 7.50 8.01
C PRO A 145 20.06 8.14 8.28
N LEU A 146 20.02 9.46 8.46
CA LEU A 146 18.77 10.23 8.66
C LEU A 146 18.11 10.58 7.32
N ASN A 147 17.69 9.55 6.59
CA ASN A 147 16.88 9.68 5.37
C ASN A 147 15.51 9.00 5.56
N GLU A 148 14.58 9.73 6.16
CA GLU A 148 13.22 9.27 6.47
C GLU A 148 12.53 8.63 5.26
N SER A 149 12.58 9.29 4.10
CA SER A 149 11.93 8.80 2.87
C SER A 149 12.46 7.42 2.46
N VAL A 150 13.76 7.22 2.52
CA VAL A 150 14.40 5.94 2.14
C VAL A 150 14.10 4.85 3.17
N VAL A 151 14.16 5.17 4.46
CA VAL A 151 13.80 4.22 5.53
C VAL A 151 12.34 3.79 5.38
N SER A 152 11.42 4.74 5.17
CA SER A 152 10.01 4.45 4.98
C SER A 152 9.75 3.51 3.79
N LYS A 153 10.38 3.78 2.64
CA LYS A 153 10.26 2.94 1.43
C LYS A 153 10.84 1.53 1.66
N ALA A 154 12.05 1.45 2.21
CA ALA A 154 12.70 0.17 2.49
C ALA A 154 11.92 -0.67 3.50
N ALA A 155 11.43 -0.05 4.59
CA ALA A 155 10.62 -0.74 5.59
C ALA A 155 9.29 -1.25 5.01
N ARG A 156 8.63 -0.49 4.12
CA ARG A 156 7.42 -0.94 3.43
C ARG A 156 7.68 -2.14 2.51
N ILE A 157 8.81 -2.18 1.82
CA ILE A 157 9.22 -3.36 1.03
C ILE A 157 9.40 -4.57 1.96
N LEU A 158 10.08 -4.40 3.10
CA LEU A 158 10.29 -5.49 4.06
C LEU A 158 8.94 -5.99 4.61
N LEU A 159 8.02 -5.09 4.95
CA LEU A 159 6.66 -5.44 5.38
C LEU A 159 5.89 -6.23 4.32
N SER A 160 5.91 -5.79 3.06
CA SER A 160 5.23 -6.48 1.97
C SER A 160 5.77 -7.90 1.74
N ARG A 161 7.04 -8.12 2.03
CA ARG A 161 7.72 -9.42 1.98
C ARG A 161 7.56 -10.24 3.26
N ARG A 162 6.86 -9.72 4.25
CA ARG A 162 6.70 -10.31 5.59
C ARG A 162 8.02 -10.48 6.36
N ASP A 163 9.06 -9.71 5.98
CA ASP A 163 10.29 -9.60 6.77
C ASP A 163 10.09 -8.54 7.87
N TYR A 164 9.24 -8.89 8.83
CA TYR A 164 8.88 -7.98 9.93
C TYR A 164 10.09 -7.64 10.81
N ASP A 165 10.94 -8.63 11.08
CA ASP A 165 12.18 -8.41 11.86
C ASP A 165 13.15 -7.47 11.14
N GLY A 166 13.26 -7.59 9.82
CA GLY A 166 14.04 -6.66 9.00
C GLY A 166 13.48 -5.24 9.06
N ALA A 167 12.16 -5.08 9.00
CA ALA A 167 11.50 -3.79 9.12
C ALA A 167 11.70 -3.17 10.52
N ILE A 168 11.56 -3.96 11.59
CA ILE A 168 11.78 -3.51 12.97
C ILE A 168 13.23 -3.04 13.14
N ARG A 169 14.22 -3.85 12.76
CA ARG A 169 15.65 -3.44 12.86
C ARG A 169 15.93 -2.15 12.11
N LEU A 170 15.46 -2.03 10.88
CA LEU A 170 15.67 -0.83 10.06
C LEU A 170 15.07 0.42 10.69
N THR A 171 13.85 0.31 11.22
CA THR A 171 13.19 1.42 11.91
C THR A 171 13.83 1.74 13.25
N ASP A 172 14.33 0.73 14.00
CA ASP A 172 15.09 0.93 15.24
C ASP A 172 16.38 1.70 15.01
N GLU A 173 17.14 1.37 13.95
CA GLU A 173 18.36 2.09 13.59
C GLU A 173 18.07 3.58 13.32
N TYR A 174 16.98 3.91 12.65
CA TYR A 174 16.58 5.29 12.43
C TYR A 174 16.12 5.97 13.72
N LEU A 175 15.23 5.31 14.48
CA LEU A 175 14.66 5.86 15.72
C LEU A 175 15.70 6.00 16.86
N ALA A 176 16.82 5.32 16.77
CA ALA A 176 17.96 5.58 17.68
C ALA A 176 18.54 6.98 17.47
N LEU A 177 18.39 7.56 16.28
CA LEU A 177 18.88 8.90 15.92
C LEU A 177 17.77 9.97 15.99
N ASP A 178 16.52 9.59 15.73
CA ASP A 178 15.33 10.46 15.74
C ASP A 178 14.15 9.74 16.43
N PRO A 179 14.15 9.66 17.79
CA PRO A 179 13.26 8.78 18.56
C PRO A 179 11.76 9.11 18.45
N ASP A 180 11.42 10.35 18.12
CA ASP A 180 10.04 10.85 18.14
C ASP A 180 9.50 11.07 16.73
N ASN A 181 10.10 10.45 15.73
CA ASN A 181 9.70 10.62 14.33
C ASN A 181 8.29 10.08 14.06
N PHE A 182 7.42 10.96 13.58
CA PHE A 182 5.99 10.67 13.34
C PHE A 182 5.71 9.82 12.08
N THR A 183 6.70 9.62 11.23
CA THR A 183 6.57 8.79 10.03
C THR A 183 7.10 7.37 10.26
N ILE A 184 8.26 7.26 10.90
CA ILE A 184 8.97 5.96 11.03
C ILE A 184 8.46 5.15 12.22
N ALA A 185 8.13 5.79 13.34
CA ALA A 185 7.63 5.06 14.51
C ALA A 185 6.33 4.29 14.21
N PRO A 186 5.31 4.85 13.52
CA PRO A 186 4.13 4.07 13.13
C PRO A 186 4.45 2.87 12.21
N ILE A 187 5.49 2.96 11.37
CA ILE A 187 5.91 1.82 10.54
C ILE A 187 6.47 0.69 11.42
N LYS A 188 7.24 1.02 12.46
CA LYS A 188 7.70 0.06 13.47
C LYS A 188 6.50 -0.59 14.19
N GLY A 189 5.53 0.22 14.64
CA GLY A 189 4.30 -0.27 15.25
C GLY A 189 3.53 -1.23 14.33
N LEU A 190 3.40 -0.89 13.05
CA LEU A 190 2.80 -1.75 12.03
C LEU A 190 3.57 -3.07 11.84
N ALA A 191 4.91 -3.05 11.92
CA ALA A 191 5.71 -4.26 11.82
C ALA A 191 5.46 -5.21 12.99
N HIS A 192 5.41 -4.70 14.22
CA HIS A 192 5.03 -5.48 15.41
C HIS A 192 3.59 -6.02 15.31
N TYR A 193 2.63 -5.16 14.92
CA TYR A 193 1.24 -5.58 14.69
C TYR A 193 1.15 -6.74 13.68
N SER A 194 1.83 -6.61 12.54
CA SER A 194 1.83 -7.60 11.47
C SER A 194 2.47 -8.93 11.87
N LYS A 195 3.33 -8.88 12.88
CA LYS A 195 3.97 -10.04 13.51
C LYS A 195 3.12 -10.65 14.64
N ASN A 196 1.95 -10.05 14.95
CA ASN A 196 1.07 -10.35 16.10
C ASN A 196 1.73 -10.04 17.46
N GLU A 197 2.72 -9.18 17.50
CA GLU A 197 3.35 -8.68 18.72
C GLU A 197 2.59 -7.43 19.19
N TYR A 198 1.35 -7.65 19.71
CA TYR A 198 0.44 -6.54 20.01
C TYR A 198 0.92 -5.64 21.14
N ALA A 199 1.54 -6.19 22.19
CA ALA A 199 2.04 -5.37 23.31
C ALA A 199 3.17 -4.40 22.87
N PRO A 200 4.24 -4.82 22.19
CA PRO A 200 5.20 -3.88 21.60
C PRO A 200 4.61 -2.86 20.63
N ALA A 201 3.59 -3.27 19.84
CA ALA A 201 2.90 -2.35 18.95
C ALA A 201 2.13 -1.26 19.72
N ILE A 202 1.42 -1.63 20.81
CA ILE A 202 0.73 -0.69 21.71
C ILE A 202 1.72 0.32 22.26
N ASP A 203 2.86 -0.13 22.81
CA ASP A 203 3.88 0.76 23.38
C ASP A 203 4.34 1.83 22.37
N VAL A 204 4.54 1.43 21.11
CA VAL A 204 4.94 2.35 20.05
C VAL A 204 3.82 3.35 19.72
N PHE A 205 2.59 2.88 19.51
CA PHE A 205 1.49 3.74 19.10
C PHE A 205 1.03 4.66 20.23
N GLU A 206 0.95 4.19 21.48
CA GLU A 206 0.66 5.04 22.65
C GLU A 206 1.69 6.15 22.84
N ARG A 207 2.98 5.82 22.61
CA ARG A 207 4.02 6.85 22.64
C ARG A 207 3.77 7.93 21.59
N GLN A 208 3.42 7.52 20.36
CA GLN A 208 3.12 8.45 19.28
C GLN A 208 1.89 9.32 19.60
N GLU A 209 0.83 8.74 20.13
CA GLU A 209 -0.36 9.46 20.59
C GLU A 209 0.00 10.50 21.67
N LYS A 210 0.77 10.09 22.69
CA LYS A 210 1.25 10.99 23.78
C LYS A 210 2.11 12.15 23.27
N LEU A 211 2.82 11.96 22.16
CA LEU A 211 3.60 13.01 21.48
C LEU A 211 2.74 13.91 20.59
N GLY A 212 1.45 13.63 20.44
CA GLY A 212 0.52 14.38 19.60
C GLY A 212 0.47 13.94 18.14
N ASN A 213 0.93 12.73 17.83
CA ASN A 213 0.71 12.14 16.50
C ASN A 213 -0.72 11.60 16.41
N ASP A 214 -1.62 12.50 16.06
CA ASP A 214 -3.07 12.26 15.93
C ASP A 214 -3.40 11.84 14.50
N SER A 215 -2.69 10.83 13.98
CA SER A 215 -2.86 10.37 12.59
C SER A 215 -3.69 9.09 12.51
N TYR A 216 -4.42 8.92 11.40
CA TYR A 216 -5.22 7.73 11.12
C TYR A 216 -4.49 6.41 11.40
N PRO A 217 -3.24 6.16 10.93
CA PRO A 217 -2.57 4.90 11.20
C PRO A 217 -2.32 4.63 12.69
N VAL A 218 -2.04 5.67 13.48
CA VAL A 218 -1.81 5.54 14.92
C VAL A 218 -3.09 5.03 15.59
N HIS A 219 -4.19 5.73 15.45
CA HIS A 219 -5.47 5.34 16.05
C HIS A 219 -6.00 4.00 15.52
N TYR A 220 -5.91 3.78 14.20
CA TYR A 220 -6.40 2.55 13.60
C TYR A 220 -5.67 1.32 14.14
N TYR A 221 -4.33 1.30 14.10
CA TYR A 221 -3.56 0.14 14.54
C TYR A 221 -3.51 0.01 16.06
N LEU A 222 -3.55 1.10 16.82
CA LEU A 222 -3.71 1.06 18.27
C LEU A 222 -5.04 0.42 18.66
N GLY A 223 -6.13 0.84 18.02
CA GLY A 223 -7.45 0.24 18.21
C GLY A 223 -7.49 -1.24 17.84
N GLN A 224 -6.87 -1.65 16.74
CA GLN A 224 -6.72 -3.07 16.36
C GLN A 224 -5.92 -3.86 17.42
N CYS A 225 -4.82 -3.31 17.92
CA CYS A 225 -4.01 -3.95 18.94
C CYS A 225 -4.81 -4.15 20.25
N TYR A 226 -5.55 -3.14 20.69
CA TYR A 226 -6.42 -3.26 21.86
C TYR A 226 -7.54 -4.27 21.65
N TRP A 227 -8.10 -4.35 20.44
CA TRP A 227 -9.08 -5.40 20.13
C TRP A 227 -8.48 -6.80 20.30
N HIS A 228 -7.30 -7.04 19.72
CA HIS A 228 -6.61 -8.32 19.84
C HIS A 228 -6.15 -8.67 21.27
N THR A 229 -5.97 -7.67 22.13
CA THR A 229 -5.62 -7.85 23.54
C THR A 229 -6.84 -7.76 24.47
N GLU A 230 -8.05 -7.78 23.92
CA GLU A 230 -9.33 -7.76 24.62
C GLU A 230 -9.59 -6.52 25.50
N VAL A 231 -8.87 -5.40 25.23
CA VAL A 231 -9.09 -4.11 25.91
C VAL A 231 -10.16 -3.32 25.15
N MET A 232 -11.40 -3.83 25.17
CA MET A 232 -12.48 -3.43 24.27
C MET A 232 -12.82 -1.93 24.32
N TYR A 233 -12.79 -1.30 25.51
CA TYR A 233 -13.12 0.12 25.64
C TYR A 233 -12.09 1.01 24.93
N ARG A 234 -10.80 0.67 25.02
CA ARG A 234 -9.74 1.40 24.30
C ARG A 234 -9.82 1.14 22.81
N ALA A 235 -10.11 -0.10 22.40
CA ALA A 235 -10.33 -0.43 21.00
C ALA A 235 -11.44 0.43 20.39
N GLN A 236 -12.58 0.60 21.09
CA GLN A 236 -13.68 1.44 20.64
C GLN A 236 -13.25 2.91 20.52
N GLU A 237 -12.59 3.45 21.53
CA GLU A 237 -12.10 4.84 21.56
C GLU A 237 -11.20 5.14 20.37
N GLU A 238 -10.17 4.32 20.16
CA GLU A 238 -9.18 4.51 19.11
C GLU A 238 -9.77 4.34 17.69
N LEU A 239 -10.60 3.31 17.48
CA LEU A 239 -11.20 3.11 16.15
C LEU A 239 -12.21 4.22 15.83
N LEU A 240 -12.90 4.77 16.82
CA LEU A 240 -13.77 5.93 16.61
C LEU A 240 -12.95 7.21 16.33
N ALA A 241 -11.80 7.40 16.97
CA ALA A 241 -10.88 8.49 16.65
C ALA A 241 -10.38 8.37 15.20
N ALA A 242 -9.95 7.16 14.78
CA ALA A 242 -9.60 6.90 13.37
C ALA A 242 -10.75 7.24 12.41
N TRP A 243 -12.00 6.93 12.79
CA TRP A 243 -13.19 7.23 11.99
C TRP A 243 -13.44 8.73 11.81
N GLN A 244 -13.11 9.54 12.80
CA GLN A 244 -13.23 11.01 12.68
C GLN A 244 -12.22 11.58 11.68
N ILE A 245 -11.07 10.90 11.50
CA ILE A 245 -10.03 11.34 10.58
C ILE A 245 -10.36 10.90 9.16
N ASP A 246 -10.72 9.63 8.97
CA ASP A 246 -11.12 9.08 7.67
C ASP A 246 -12.30 8.12 7.83
N SER A 247 -13.47 8.58 7.40
CA SER A 247 -14.71 7.80 7.40
C SER A 247 -14.97 7.03 6.09
N SER A 248 -13.99 6.96 5.20
CA SER A 248 -14.12 6.28 3.91
C SER A 248 -13.60 4.84 3.92
N ASP A 249 -12.96 4.39 5.01
CA ASP A 249 -12.43 3.03 5.12
C ASP A 249 -13.51 2.05 5.60
N VAL A 250 -13.90 1.18 4.68
CA VAL A 250 -14.86 0.09 4.93
C VAL A 250 -14.36 -0.88 6.01
N ASN A 251 -13.05 -1.19 6.03
CA ASN A 251 -12.50 -2.09 7.02
C ASN A 251 -12.56 -1.49 8.42
N LEU A 252 -12.40 -0.17 8.54
CA LEU A 252 -12.57 0.52 9.82
C LEU A 252 -14.01 0.44 10.31
N ALA A 253 -15.00 0.70 9.45
CA ALA A 253 -16.41 0.56 9.81
C ALA A 253 -16.74 -0.87 10.27
N TYR A 254 -16.22 -1.87 9.57
CA TYR A 254 -16.33 -3.27 9.98
C TYR A 254 -15.64 -3.53 11.33
N SER A 255 -14.43 -3.03 11.56
CA SER A 255 -13.70 -3.23 12.81
C SER A 255 -14.44 -2.64 14.00
N ILE A 256 -15.05 -1.46 13.86
CA ILE A 256 -15.89 -0.84 14.89
C ILE A 256 -17.11 -1.75 15.20
N ALA A 257 -17.79 -2.24 14.17
CA ALA A 257 -18.91 -3.15 14.35
C ALA A 257 -18.50 -4.43 15.10
N ALA A 258 -17.36 -5.01 14.74
CA ALA A 258 -16.87 -6.24 15.34
C ALA A 258 -16.48 -6.04 16.81
N VAL A 259 -15.77 -4.94 17.13
CA VAL A 259 -15.42 -4.59 18.52
C VAL A 259 -16.68 -4.36 19.36
N TYR A 260 -17.71 -3.72 18.82
CA TYR A 260 -18.99 -3.55 19.52
C TYR A 260 -19.69 -4.90 19.75
N ALA A 261 -19.67 -5.80 18.76
CA ALA A 261 -20.25 -7.13 18.89
C ALA A 261 -19.54 -7.96 19.96
N ASP A 262 -18.19 -7.92 19.99
CA ASP A 262 -17.37 -8.64 20.98
C ASP A 262 -17.50 -8.03 22.39
N SER A 263 -17.84 -6.73 22.48
CA SER A 263 -18.15 -6.04 23.74
C SER A 263 -19.58 -6.30 24.25
N ASN A 264 -20.33 -7.22 23.65
CA ASN A 264 -21.74 -7.51 23.96
C ASN A 264 -22.65 -6.27 23.90
N ARG A 265 -22.37 -5.32 23.01
CA ARG A 265 -23.22 -4.16 22.74
C ARG A 265 -24.50 -4.56 22.03
N SER A 266 -25.52 -3.71 22.11
CA SER A 266 -26.80 -3.96 21.44
C SER A 266 -26.63 -4.08 19.93
N PHE A 267 -27.02 -5.23 19.38
CA PHE A 267 -26.92 -5.45 17.93
C PHE A 267 -27.70 -4.39 17.14
N GLU A 268 -28.98 -4.18 17.47
CA GLU A 268 -29.83 -3.23 16.73
C GLU A 268 -29.39 -1.77 16.86
N LYS A 269 -28.92 -1.38 18.06
CA LYS A 269 -28.63 0.04 18.34
C LYS A 269 -27.21 0.45 18.04
N GLU A 270 -26.25 -0.47 18.20
CA GLU A 270 -24.83 -0.12 18.20
C GLU A 270 -24.02 -0.87 17.12
N VAL A 271 -24.28 -2.17 16.89
CA VAL A 271 -23.52 -2.97 15.91
C VAL A 271 -24.06 -2.77 14.49
N LYS A 272 -25.35 -2.99 14.29
CA LYS A 272 -26.00 -2.95 12.98
C LYS A 272 -25.81 -1.63 12.23
N PRO A 273 -25.87 -0.43 12.84
CA PRO A 273 -25.60 0.82 12.14
C PRO A 273 -24.21 0.90 11.50
N TRP A 274 -23.20 0.27 12.10
CA TRP A 274 -21.85 0.22 11.54
C TRP A 274 -21.73 -0.80 10.40
N LEU A 275 -22.42 -1.95 10.52
CA LEU A 275 -22.51 -2.91 9.43
C LEU A 275 -23.24 -2.31 8.23
N ASP A 276 -24.36 -1.61 8.44
CA ASP A 276 -25.11 -0.93 7.38
C ASP A 276 -24.24 0.16 6.72
N LYS A 277 -23.46 0.89 7.51
CA LYS A 277 -22.53 1.90 7.00
C LYS A 277 -21.47 1.25 6.10
N ALA A 278 -20.83 0.17 6.54
CA ALA A 278 -19.87 -0.59 5.77
C ALA A 278 -20.50 -1.14 4.48
N MET A 279 -21.72 -1.69 4.54
CA MET A 279 -22.46 -2.18 3.37
C MET A 279 -22.74 -1.09 2.35
N ASN A 280 -23.12 0.11 2.80
CA ASN A 280 -23.42 1.23 1.92
C ASN A 280 -22.18 1.81 1.24
N MET A 281 -21.01 1.63 1.83
CA MET A 281 -19.73 2.08 1.26
C MET A 281 -19.18 1.14 0.20
N LEU A 282 -19.66 -0.10 0.17
CA LEU A 282 -19.09 -1.14 -0.67
C LEU A 282 -19.54 -1.04 -2.12
N GLN A 283 -18.57 -1.06 -3.03
CA GLN A 283 -18.73 -1.83 -4.27
C GLN A 283 -18.41 -3.30 -3.92
N PRO A 284 -19.14 -4.31 -4.43
CA PRO A 284 -19.12 -5.65 -3.86
C PRO A 284 -17.75 -6.33 -3.95
N ASP A 285 -16.94 -6.20 -2.91
CA ASP A 285 -15.77 -7.04 -2.67
C ASP A 285 -16.25 -8.35 -2.00
N PRO A 286 -16.09 -9.51 -2.65
CA PRO A 286 -16.59 -10.77 -2.11
C PRO A 286 -16.05 -11.13 -0.72
N LEU A 287 -14.79 -10.76 -0.41
CA LEU A 287 -14.19 -11.07 0.88
C LEU A 287 -14.80 -10.24 2.01
N ILE A 288 -15.06 -8.97 1.74
CA ILE A 288 -15.68 -8.07 2.73
C ILE A 288 -17.15 -8.41 2.88
N MET A 289 -17.85 -8.64 1.77
CA MET A 289 -19.26 -9.07 1.79
C MET A 289 -19.48 -10.34 2.62
N PHE A 290 -18.60 -11.34 2.46
CA PHE A 290 -18.60 -12.54 3.30
C PHE A 290 -18.55 -12.22 4.79
N ARG A 291 -17.59 -11.36 5.22
CA ARG A 291 -17.40 -10.99 6.63
C ARG A 291 -18.61 -10.24 7.19
N LEU A 292 -19.18 -9.33 6.42
CA LEU A 292 -20.36 -8.57 6.80
C LEU A 292 -21.56 -9.48 7.02
N TYR A 293 -21.87 -10.34 6.05
CA TYR A 293 -22.99 -11.28 6.21
C TYR A 293 -22.78 -12.28 7.33
N GLN A 294 -21.54 -12.66 7.64
CA GLN A 294 -21.24 -13.47 8.83
C GLN A 294 -21.60 -12.76 10.12
N GLN A 295 -21.25 -11.45 10.26
CA GLN A 295 -21.59 -10.67 11.45
C GLN A 295 -23.10 -10.40 11.57
N TYR A 296 -23.79 -10.13 10.46
CA TYR A 296 -25.25 -10.05 10.46
C TYR A 296 -25.85 -11.37 10.97
N GLY A 297 -25.43 -12.50 10.41
CA GLY A 297 -25.94 -13.82 10.83
C GLY A 297 -25.70 -14.08 12.32
N LEU A 298 -24.53 -13.71 12.85
CA LEU A 298 -24.22 -13.85 14.26
C LEU A 298 -25.11 -12.95 15.14
N GLY A 299 -25.32 -11.70 14.75
CA GLY A 299 -26.16 -10.75 15.46
C GLY A 299 -27.63 -11.21 15.51
N GLU A 300 -28.19 -11.59 14.36
CA GLU A 300 -29.57 -12.10 14.28
C GLU A 300 -29.75 -13.39 15.11
N ALA A 301 -28.77 -14.30 15.08
CA ALA A 301 -28.80 -15.50 15.91
C ALA A 301 -28.79 -15.18 17.43
N LYS A 302 -28.06 -14.16 17.87
CA LYS A 302 -28.07 -13.69 19.27
C LYS A 302 -29.44 -13.12 19.70
N LEU A 303 -30.19 -12.59 18.74
CA LEU A 303 -31.57 -12.09 18.95
C LEU A 303 -32.63 -13.16 18.77
N PHE A 304 -32.23 -14.41 18.52
CA PHE A 304 -33.13 -15.53 18.21
C PHE A 304 -33.95 -15.38 16.93
N HIS A 305 -33.51 -14.49 16.03
CA HIS A 305 -34.10 -14.31 14.69
C HIS A 305 -33.50 -15.34 13.73
N TRP A 306 -33.92 -16.58 13.86
CA TRP A 306 -33.27 -17.72 13.22
C TRP A 306 -33.34 -17.69 11.69
N ASP A 307 -34.43 -17.21 11.11
CA ASP A 307 -34.64 -17.17 9.66
C ASP A 307 -33.71 -16.14 9.00
N GLU A 308 -33.62 -14.97 9.62
CA GLU A 308 -32.71 -13.90 9.19
C GLU A 308 -31.24 -14.33 9.32
N ALA A 309 -30.92 -14.99 10.44
CA ALA A 309 -29.57 -15.54 10.66
C ALA A 309 -29.21 -16.57 9.57
N ILE A 310 -30.10 -17.50 9.25
CA ILE A 310 -29.92 -18.50 8.19
C ILE A 310 -29.67 -17.80 6.85
N ALA A 311 -30.52 -16.81 6.48
CA ALA A 311 -30.40 -16.09 5.23
C ALA A 311 -29.04 -15.37 5.11
N HIS A 312 -28.58 -14.76 6.19
CA HIS A 312 -27.26 -14.08 6.22
C HIS A 312 -26.09 -15.07 6.15
N TYR A 313 -26.14 -16.19 6.88
CA TYR A 313 -25.09 -17.21 6.79
C TYR A 313 -25.04 -17.88 5.41
N GLN A 314 -26.17 -18.08 4.75
CA GLN A 314 -26.20 -18.59 3.37
C GLN A 314 -25.56 -17.61 2.39
N LYS A 315 -25.82 -16.31 2.51
CA LYS A 315 -25.14 -15.28 1.73
C LYS A 315 -23.62 -15.25 2.01
N ALA A 316 -23.22 -15.33 3.27
CA ALA A 316 -21.81 -15.41 3.65
C ALA A 316 -21.13 -16.62 2.98
N TYR A 317 -21.74 -17.78 3.03
CA TYR A 317 -21.22 -18.98 2.38
C TYR A 317 -21.16 -18.84 0.85
N GLY A 318 -22.14 -18.17 0.25
CA GLY A 318 -22.13 -17.86 -1.19
C GLY A 318 -20.94 -17.00 -1.63
N TYR A 319 -20.57 -16.02 -0.82
CA TYR A 319 -19.39 -15.17 -1.07
C TYR A 319 -18.05 -15.89 -0.78
N ASN A 320 -17.99 -16.80 0.19
CA ASN A 320 -16.80 -17.58 0.51
C ASN A 320 -17.11 -19.05 0.87
N PRO A 321 -17.21 -19.95 -0.12
CA PRO A 321 -17.49 -21.37 0.12
C PRO A 321 -16.39 -22.13 0.91
N LYS A 322 -15.18 -21.55 1.04
CA LYS A 322 -14.10 -22.13 1.87
C LYS A 322 -14.37 -21.96 3.37
N PHE A 323 -15.26 -21.07 3.74
CA PHE A 323 -15.67 -20.83 5.12
C PHE A 323 -16.74 -21.83 5.56
N ILE A 324 -16.30 -23.07 5.75
CA ILE A 324 -17.20 -24.20 6.02
C ILE A 324 -17.96 -24.09 7.37
N SER A 325 -17.50 -23.27 8.34
CA SER A 325 -18.23 -23.05 9.60
C SER A 325 -19.57 -22.35 9.41
N ALA A 326 -19.82 -21.67 8.29
CA ALA A 326 -21.16 -21.20 7.97
C ALA A 326 -22.19 -22.34 7.92
N LEU A 327 -21.79 -23.52 7.43
CA LEU A 327 -22.68 -24.69 7.35
C LEU A 327 -23.14 -25.15 8.74
N THR A 328 -22.22 -25.15 9.73
CA THR A 328 -22.59 -25.51 11.12
C THR A 328 -23.44 -24.42 11.78
N ASN A 329 -23.22 -23.15 11.46
CA ASN A 329 -24.04 -22.04 11.98
C ASN A 329 -25.47 -22.12 11.43
N ILE A 330 -25.65 -22.43 10.14
CA ILE A 330 -26.96 -22.64 9.53
C ILE A 330 -27.64 -23.85 10.17
N ALA A 331 -26.92 -24.97 10.32
CA ALA A 331 -27.45 -26.18 10.95
C ALA A 331 -27.93 -25.90 12.37
N TYR A 332 -27.13 -25.16 13.16
CA TYR A 332 -27.48 -24.76 14.51
C TYR A 332 -28.75 -23.89 14.56
N CYS A 333 -28.92 -22.93 13.64
CA CYS A 333 -30.12 -22.12 13.59
C CYS A 333 -31.37 -22.97 13.28
N TYR A 334 -31.29 -23.93 12.39
CA TYR A 334 -32.39 -24.88 12.13
C TYR A 334 -32.68 -25.76 13.34
N GLU A 335 -31.66 -26.23 14.03
CA GLU A 335 -31.79 -27.00 15.28
C GLU A 335 -32.54 -26.20 16.37
N GLN A 336 -32.22 -24.92 16.56
CA GLN A 336 -32.89 -24.03 17.50
C GLN A 336 -34.37 -23.78 17.12
N LYS A 337 -34.69 -23.78 15.84
CA LYS A 337 -36.08 -23.75 15.33
C LYS A 337 -36.83 -25.07 15.50
N LYS A 338 -36.16 -26.12 15.95
CA LYS A 338 -36.64 -27.50 15.96
C LYS A 338 -36.98 -28.07 14.58
N ASP A 339 -36.40 -27.47 13.53
CA ASP A 339 -36.44 -28.05 12.20
C ASP A 339 -35.25 -29.04 12.05
N TYR A 340 -35.43 -30.18 12.72
CA TYR A 340 -34.37 -31.19 12.82
C TYR A 340 -33.99 -31.82 11.50
N LYS A 341 -34.91 -31.85 10.55
CA LYS A 341 -34.63 -32.37 9.21
C LYS A 341 -33.68 -31.47 8.44
N SER A 342 -33.95 -30.17 8.40
CA SER A 342 -33.06 -29.20 7.78
C SER A 342 -31.71 -29.10 8.50
N ALA A 343 -31.71 -29.10 9.84
CA ALA A 343 -30.48 -29.11 10.63
C ALA A 343 -29.58 -30.30 10.27
N LEU A 344 -30.16 -31.49 10.17
CA LEU A 344 -29.45 -32.72 9.80
C LEU A 344 -28.80 -32.59 8.40
N GLU A 345 -29.53 -32.09 7.41
CA GLU A 345 -28.99 -31.88 6.06
C GLU A 345 -27.75 -30.94 6.05
N TRP A 346 -27.80 -29.85 6.82
CA TRP A 346 -26.70 -28.90 6.86
C TRP A 346 -25.48 -29.42 7.65
N TYR A 347 -25.66 -30.16 8.75
CA TYR A 347 -24.55 -30.83 9.42
C TYR A 347 -23.93 -31.91 8.53
N GLU A 348 -24.72 -32.67 7.78
CA GLU A 348 -24.19 -33.65 6.84
C GLU A 348 -23.41 -33.01 5.67
N LYS A 349 -23.86 -31.83 5.17
CA LYS A 349 -23.10 -31.03 4.22
C LYS A 349 -21.75 -30.62 4.80
N TYR A 350 -21.71 -30.19 6.05
CA TYR A 350 -20.47 -29.82 6.73
C TYR A 350 -19.52 -31.03 6.83
N LEU A 351 -20.00 -32.18 7.26
CA LEU A 351 -19.19 -33.39 7.43
C LEU A 351 -18.54 -33.87 6.13
N LYS A 352 -19.14 -33.58 4.97
CA LYS A 352 -18.57 -33.92 3.65
C LYS A 352 -17.31 -33.13 3.32
N VAL A 353 -17.15 -31.92 3.86
CA VAL A 353 -16.06 -30.99 3.54
C VAL A 353 -15.10 -30.76 4.69
N ALA A 354 -15.48 -31.09 5.91
CA ALA A 354 -14.69 -30.88 7.12
C ALA A 354 -13.62 -31.97 7.28
N LYS A 355 -12.47 -31.58 7.84
CA LYS A 355 -11.38 -32.52 8.14
C LYS A 355 -11.81 -33.50 9.24
N PRO A 356 -11.83 -34.82 8.98
CA PRO A 356 -12.15 -35.81 10.00
C PRO A 356 -11.27 -35.66 11.25
N GLY A 357 -11.89 -35.82 12.44
CA GLY A 357 -11.20 -35.71 13.73
C GLY A 357 -10.96 -34.26 14.20
N SER A 358 -11.27 -33.24 13.40
CA SER A 358 -11.26 -31.86 13.89
C SER A 358 -12.36 -31.63 14.94
N ARG A 359 -12.20 -30.59 15.80
CA ARG A 359 -13.20 -30.25 16.82
C ARG A 359 -14.59 -30.03 16.21
N GLY A 360 -14.67 -29.30 15.10
CA GLY A 360 -15.94 -29.06 14.40
C GLY A 360 -16.54 -30.33 13.81
N TYR A 361 -15.71 -31.22 13.25
CA TYR A 361 -16.16 -32.51 12.73
C TYR A 361 -16.78 -33.38 13.83
N ASN A 362 -16.11 -33.48 14.98
CA ASN A 362 -16.61 -34.25 16.11
C ASN A 362 -17.90 -33.68 16.67
N PHE A 363 -18.01 -32.35 16.77
CA PHE A 363 -19.24 -31.66 17.16
C PHE A 363 -20.39 -31.98 16.21
N ALA A 364 -20.21 -31.76 14.91
CA ALA A 364 -21.24 -32.06 13.91
C ALA A 364 -21.66 -33.54 13.89
N THR A 365 -20.72 -34.47 14.11
CA THR A 365 -21.02 -35.91 14.22
C THR A 365 -21.94 -36.21 15.40
N GLN A 366 -21.69 -35.57 16.56
CA GLN A 366 -22.55 -35.72 17.76
C GLN A 366 -23.94 -35.12 17.51
N SER A 367 -24.01 -33.92 16.89
CA SER A 367 -25.28 -33.27 16.53
C SER A 367 -26.11 -34.15 15.59
N VAL A 368 -25.49 -34.72 14.53
CA VAL A 368 -26.15 -35.64 13.59
C VAL A 368 -26.75 -36.86 14.36
N LYS A 369 -25.98 -37.43 15.28
CA LYS A 369 -26.44 -38.57 16.07
C LYS A 369 -27.68 -38.19 16.95
N TYR A 370 -27.61 -37.04 17.58
CA TYR A 370 -28.70 -36.50 18.40
C TYR A 370 -29.97 -36.28 17.57
N LEU A 371 -29.84 -35.55 16.47
CA LEU A 371 -30.97 -35.20 15.60
C LEU A 371 -31.65 -36.42 14.97
N LYS A 372 -30.90 -37.46 14.61
CA LYS A 372 -31.48 -38.74 14.15
C LYS A 372 -32.29 -39.43 15.24
N GLY A 373 -31.89 -39.28 16.50
CA GLY A 373 -32.66 -39.75 17.64
C GLY A 373 -33.97 -39.00 17.82
N GLU A 374 -33.95 -37.66 17.75
CA GLU A 374 -35.17 -36.82 17.88
C GLU A 374 -36.17 -37.11 16.76
N LEU A 375 -35.71 -37.19 15.48
CA LEU A 375 -36.58 -37.50 14.33
C LEU A 375 -37.22 -38.87 14.50
N PHE A 376 -36.50 -39.87 15.00
CA PHE A 376 -37.05 -41.19 15.24
C PHE A 376 -38.14 -41.17 16.33
N MET A 377 -38.05 -40.27 17.32
CA MET A 377 -39.06 -40.12 18.35
C MET A 377 -40.29 -39.35 17.91
N GLU A 378 -40.14 -38.44 16.92
CA GLU A 378 -41.27 -37.71 16.32
C GLU A 378 -42.12 -38.60 15.37
N GLU A 379 -41.53 -39.66 14.79
CA GLU A 379 -42.24 -40.60 13.90
C GLU A 379 -43.03 -41.68 14.63
N LYS A 380 -42.96 -41.73 15.97
CA LYS A 380 -43.68 -42.67 16.83
C LYS A 380 -44.86 -41.98 17.52
#